data_65f1f4e28e6c3829cf8ea342c4951091
#
_entry.id   65f1f4e28e6c3829cf8ea342c4951091
#
_cell.length_a   1.000
_cell.length_b   1.000
_cell.length_c   1.000
_cell.angle_alpha   90.00
_cell.angle_beta   90.00
_cell.angle_gamma   90.00
#
_symmetry.space_group_name_H-M   'P 1'
#
loop_
_entity.id
_entity.type
_entity.pdbx_description
1 polymer ?
#
loop_
_entity_poly.entity_id
_entity_poly.type
_entity_poly.pdbx_seq_one_letter_code
_entity_poly.pdbx_strand_id
1 'polypeptide(L)'
;LAGCYVSDVSKNFIKQLPAFYNAHDPNDQTYPIITNSPRIVTKTPTYQNINRASRNLLEAMAENARANKIFGFTLGLGLQLTQPAGPDNELGQDVLKCMANTSDAPARCYNAQQPVGVYCHAATAADLKPCYETLASAILRLAQ
;
A
#
# COMPACT_ATOMS: atom_id res chain seq x y z
N LEU A 1 3.58 -10.76 8.46
CA LEU A 1 2.16 -11.13 8.27
C LEU A 1 1.91 -12.64 8.39
N ALA A 2 2.95 -13.47 8.19
CA ALA A 2 2.82 -14.92 8.29
C ALA A 2 2.42 -15.42 9.70
N GLY A 3 2.60 -14.63 10.75
CA GLY A 3 2.23 -15.00 12.11
C GLY A 3 0.77 -14.78 12.48
N CYS A 4 0.02 -14.03 11.67
CA CYS A 4 -1.36 -13.66 12.00
C CYS A 4 -2.42 -14.46 11.23
N TYR A 5 -2.03 -15.20 10.21
CA TYR A 5 -2.92 -15.99 9.39
C TYR A 5 -2.47 -17.45 9.33
N VAL A 6 -3.40 -18.38 9.54
CA VAL A 6 -3.22 -19.81 9.29
C VAL A 6 -4.10 -20.22 8.10
N SER A 7 -3.55 -21.05 7.21
CA SER A 7 -4.27 -21.54 6.02
C SER A 7 -5.50 -22.40 6.36
N ASP A 8 -5.49 -23.02 7.52
CA ASP A 8 -6.62 -23.79 8.02
C ASP A 8 -7.68 -22.84 8.59
N VAL A 9 -8.74 -22.63 7.85
CA VAL A 9 -9.85 -21.73 8.23
C VAL A 9 -10.54 -22.15 9.52
N SER A 10 -10.46 -23.43 9.92
CA SER A 10 -11.05 -23.89 11.20
C SER A 10 -10.34 -23.31 12.41
N LYS A 11 -9.08 -22.92 12.25
CA LYS A 11 -8.24 -22.33 13.30
C LYS A 11 -8.26 -20.80 13.29
N ASN A 12 -8.89 -20.19 12.31
CA ASN A 12 -9.02 -18.73 12.27
C ASN A 12 -10.19 -18.27 13.14
N PHE A 13 -9.96 -17.26 13.96
CA PHE A 13 -11.02 -16.62 14.76
C PHE A 13 -12.02 -15.88 13.86
N ILE A 14 -11.54 -15.32 12.74
CA ILE A 14 -12.36 -14.60 11.77
C ILE A 14 -12.83 -15.60 10.73
N LYS A 15 -14.14 -15.84 10.67
CA LYS A 15 -14.76 -16.73 9.69
C LYS A 15 -15.04 -16.07 8.34
N GLN A 16 -15.09 -14.75 8.33
CA GLN A 16 -15.40 -13.93 7.18
C GLN A 16 -14.67 -12.60 7.33
N LEU A 17 -14.11 -12.09 6.23
CA LEU A 17 -13.55 -10.74 6.22
C LEU A 17 -14.67 -9.71 6.42
N PRO A 18 -14.46 -8.66 7.24
CA PRO A 18 -15.42 -7.58 7.38
C PRO A 18 -15.78 -6.96 6.04
N ALA A 19 -17.01 -6.45 5.90
CA ALA A 19 -17.50 -5.82 4.67
C ALA A 19 -16.58 -4.71 4.14
N PHE A 20 -15.93 -3.99 5.03
CA PHE A 20 -14.91 -3.01 4.72
C PHE A 20 -13.78 -3.55 3.82
N TYR A 21 -13.36 -4.80 3.98
CA TYR A 21 -12.36 -5.43 3.11
C TYR A 21 -12.93 -5.93 1.77
N ASN A 22 -14.26 -5.92 1.61
CA ASN A 22 -14.91 -6.30 0.36
C ASN A 22 -15.07 -5.11 -0.61
N ALA A 23 -14.50 -3.96 -0.30
CA ALA A 23 -14.60 -2.74 -1.12
C ALA A 23 -14.19 -2.92 -2.59
N HIS A 24 -13.54 -4.03 -2.91
CA HIS A 24 -13.08 -4.36 -4.26
C HIS A 24 -13.77 -5.60 -4.85
N ASP A 25 -14.79 -6.13 -4.21
CA ASP A 25 -15.61 -7.21 -4.77
C ASP A 25 -16.68 -6.58 -5.68
N PRO A 26 -16.64 -6.84 -7.01
CA PRO A 26 -17.63 -6.28 -7.92
C PRO A 26 -19.04 -6.81 -7.70
N ASN A 27 -19.19 -7.93 -6.98
CA ASN A 27 -20.47 -8.57 -6.66
C ASN A 27 -21.03 -8.15 -5.29
N ASP A 28 -20.26 -7.42 -4.49
CA ASP A 28 -20.66 -6.95 -3.17
C ASP A 28 -20.32 -5.45 -3.02
N GLN A 29 -21.28 -4.62 -3.38
CA GLN A 29 -21.15 -3.17 -3.35
C GLN A 29 -21.50 -2.56 -1.98
N THR A 30 -21.36 -3.32 -0.89
CA THR A 30 -21.62 -2.82 0.47
C THR A 30 -20.75 -1.59 0.81
N TYR A 31 -19.53 -1.57 0.28
CA TYR A 31 -18.66 -0.40 0.29
C TYR A 31 -18.26 -0.02 -1.13
N PRO A 32 -18.13 1.29 -1.42
CA PRO A 32 -17.67 1.72 -2.73
C PRO A 32 -16.23 1.24 -2.98
N ILE A 33 -15.92 0.95 -4.23
CA ILE A 33 -14.53 0.72 -4.66
C ILE A 33 -13.78 2.04 -4.48
N ILE A 34 -12.79 2.04 -3.61
CA ILE A 34 -12.06 3.24 -3.19
C ILE A 34 -10.69 3.40 -3.87
N THR A 35 -10.28 2.41 -4.65
CA THR A 35 -9.06 2.48 -5.47
C THR A 35 -9.28 1.83 -6.83
N ASN A 36 -8.46 2.19 -7.83
CA ASN A 36 -8.43 1.53 -9.13
C ASN A 36 -7.58 0.25 -9.09
N SER A 37 -7.52 -0.40 -7.96
CA SER A 37 -6.73 -1.61 -7.79
C SER A 37 -7.35 -2.79 -8.54
N PRO A 38 -6.56 -3.58 -9.28
CA PRO A 38 -7.01 -4.82 -9.89
C PRO A 38 -7.20 -5.96 -8.88
N ARG A 39 -6.85 -5.73 -7.60
CA ARG A 39 -6.88 -6.74 -6.54
C ARG A 39 -8.31 -6.92 -6.04
N ILE A 40 -9.04 -7.86 -6.61
CA ILE A 40 -10.38 -8.23 -6.14
C ILE A 40 -10.27 -8.95 -4.79
N VAL A 41 -11.09 -8.57 -3.84
CA VAL A 41 -11.17 -9.14 -2.49
C VAL A 41 -12.56 -9.70 -2.27
N THR A 42 -12.64 -10.95 -1.83
CA THR A 42 -13.90 -11.61 -1.45
C THR A 42 -13.97 -11.79 0.08
N LYS A 43 -15.14 -12.18 0.59
CA LYS A 43 -15.38 -12.39 2.03
C LYS A 43 -14.53 -13.52 2.63
N THR A 44 -14.06 -14.45 1.82
CA THR A 44 -13.34 -15.63 2.31
C THR A 44 -11.98 -15.23 2.89
N PRO A 45 -11.65 -15.59 4.14
CA PRO A 45 -10.38 -15.24 4.78
C PRO A 45 -9.24 -16.14 4.27
N THR A 46 -8.83 -15.97 3.02
CA THR A 46 -7.67 -16.62 2.44
C THR A 46 -6.43 -15.74 2.55
N TYR A 47 -5.24 -16.32 2.45
CA TYR A 47 -3.99 -15.57 2.38
C TYR A 47 -4.03 -14.50 1.27
N GLN A 48 -4.54 -14.88 0.10
CA GLN A 48 -4.66 -13.98 -1.04
C GLN A 48 -5.58 -12.80 -0.74
N ASN A 49 -6.79 -13.06 -0.24
CA ASN A 49 -7.75 -12.01 0.07
C ASN A 49 -7.26 -11.08 1.19
N ILE A 50 -6.63 -11.61 2.23
CA ILE A 50 -6.08 -10.80 3.32
C ILE A 50 -4.94 -9.92 2.80
N ASN A 51 -4.04 -10.47 1.97
CA ASN A 51 -2.94 -9.71 1.38
C ASN A 51 -3.45 -8.58 0.47
N ARG A 52 -4.41 -8.89 -0.40
CA ARG A 52 -5.03 -7.92 -1.30
C ARG A 52 -5.76 -6.82 -0.54
N ALA A 53 -6.57 -7.19 0.45
CA ALA A 53 -7.30 -6.24 1.29
C ALA A 53 -6.34 -5.28 2.00
N SER A 54 -5.24 -5.78 2.56
CA SER A 54 -4.24 -4.94 3.23
C SER A 54 -3.62 -3.91 2.28
N ARG A 55 -3.26 -4.33 1.07
CA ARG A 55 -2.66 -3.43 0.07
C ARG A 55 -3.67 -2.41 -0.45
N ASN A 56 -4.89 -2.83 -0.74
CA ASN A 56 -5.97 -1.95 -1.16
C ASN A 56 -6.26 -0.88 -0.10
N LEU A 57 -6.30 -1.28 1.15
CA LEU A 57 -6.53 -0.38 2.27
C LEU A 57 -5.42 0.67 2.40
N LEU A 58 -4.16 0.25 2.28
CA LEU A 58 -3.02 1.18 2.32
C LEU A 58 -3.10 2.22 1.20
N GLU A 59 -3.38 1.81 -0.03
CA GLU A 59 -3.54 2.72 -1.15
C GLU A 59 -4.71 3.69 -0.94
N ALA A 60 -5.85 3.19 -0.47
CA ALA A 60 -7.04 4.00 -0.20
C ALA A 60 -6.81 5.02 0.94
N MET A 61 -6.17 4.60 2.02
CA MET A 61 -5.83 5.50 3.13
C MET A 61 -4.88 6.60 2.69
N ALA A 62 -3.87 6.25 1.88
CA ALA A 62 -2.93 7.22 1.34
C ALA A 62 -3.61 8.19 0.37
N GLU A 63 -4.50 7.72 -0.50
CA GLU A 63 -5.28 8.58 -1.38
C GLU A 63 -6.17 9.54 -0.60
N ASN A 64 -6.86 9.07 0.44
CA ASN A 64 -7.67 9.92 1.30
C ASN A 64 -6.82 10.97 2.03
N ALA A 65 -5.64 10.60 2.53
CA ALA A 65 -4.71 11.55 3.13
C ALA A 65 -4.31 12.65 2.14
N ARG A 66 -3.94 12.28 0.92
CA ARG A 66 -3.57 13.24 -0.14
C ARG A 66 -4.75 14.12 -0.57
N ALA A 67 -5.97 13.59 -0.63
CA ALA A 67 -7.17 14.40 -0.90
C ALA A 67 -7.36 15.49 0.17
N ASN A 68 -6.92 15.24 1.39
CA ASN A 68 -6.87 16.20 2.50
C ASN A 68 -5.54 16.99 2.56
N LYS A 69 -4.79 17.05 1.46
CA LYS A 69 -3.54 17.82 1.32
C LYS A 69 -2.40 17.36 2.24
N ILE A 70 -2.43 16.10 2.68
CA ILE A 70 -1.35 15.50 3.47
C ILE A 70 -0.32 14.87 2.53
N PHE A 71 0.94 15.27 2.68
CA PHE A 71 2.05 14.69 1.91
C PHE A 71 2.47 13.34 2.51
N GLY A 72 2.62 12.33 1.65
CA GLY A 72 3.14 11.03 2.03
C GLY A 72 4.64 10.92 1.78
N PHE A 73 5.40 10.53 2.80
CA PHE A 73 6.82 10.21 2.66
C PHE A 73 7.01 8.75 3.06
N THR A 74 7.60 7.97 2.17
CA THR A 74 7.78 6.54 2.39
C THR A 74 9.23 6.11 2.25
N LEU A 75 9.66 5.20 3.12
CA LEU A 75 10.98 4.60 3.10
C LEU A 75 10.83 3.08 2.97
N GLY A 76 11.47 2.52 1.97
CA GLY A 76 11.55 1.08 1.76
C GLY A 76 12.90 0.54 2.19
N LEU A 77 12.92 -0.52 2.99
CA LEU A 77 14.14 -1.18 3.44
C LEU A 77 14.28 -2.58 2.86
N GLY A 78 15.45 -2.86 2.31
CA GLY A 78 15.86 -4.18 1.84
C GLY A 78 15.56 -4.47 0.37
N LEU A 79 16.34 -5.37 -0.21
CA LEU A 79 16.26 -5.77 -1.61
C LEU A 79 14.92 -6.45 -1.97
N GLN A 80 14.23 -7.02 -0.99
CA GLN A 80 12.97 -7.74 -1.22
C GLN A 80 11.86 -6.85 -1.79
N LEU A 81 11.94 -5.54 -1.57
CA LEU A 81 10.95 -4.59 -2.10
C LEU A 81 11.00 -4.43 -3.62
N THR A 82 12.12 -4.77 -4.24
CA THR A 82 12.32 -4.74 -5.69
C THR A 82 12.09 -6.10 -6.36
N GLN A 83 11.69 -7.10 -5.60
CA GLN A 83 11.41 -8.44 -6.11
C GLN A 83 9.90 -8.72 -6.09
N PRO A 84 9.38 -9.44 -7.08
CA PRO A 84 7.98 -9.87 -7.09
C PRO A 84 7.66 -10.67 -5.81
N ALA A 85 6.57 -10.30 -5.14
CA ALA A 85 6.19 -10.92 -3.87
C ALA A 85 4.68 -10.98 -3.69
N GLY A 86 4.25 -11.90 -2.82
CA GLY A 86 2.85 -12.11 -2.50
C GLY A 86 2.07 -12.80 -3.63
N PRO A 87 0.74 -12.91 -3.47
CA PRO A 87 -0.09 -13.69 -4.38
C PRO A 87 -0.23 -13.09 -5.80
N ASP A 88 0.05 -11.81 -5.95
CA ASP A 88 -0.09 -11.08 -7.20
C ASP A 88 1.25 -10.72 -7.85
N ASN A 89 2.37 -11.22 -7.30
CA ASN A 89 3.73 -10.93 -7.77
C ASN A 89 4.05 -9.43 -7.88
N GLU A 90 3.49 -8.63 -7.00
CA GLU A 90 3.72 -7.18 -6.99
C GLU A 90 5.05 -6.83 -6.30
N LEU A 91 5.64 -5.73 -6.75
CA LEU A 91 6.80 -5.17 -6.07
C LEU A 91 6.35 -4.38 -4.83
N GLY A 92 6.97 -4.64 -3.68
CA GLY A 92 6.66 -3.90 -2.46
C GLY A 92 6.90 -2.40 -2.60
N GLN A 93 7.90 -2.00 -3.38
CA GLN A 93 8.18 -0.59 -3.69
C GLN A 93 7.02 0.11 -4.42
N ASP A 94 6.25 -0.59 -5.24
CA ASP A 94 5.13 0.01 -5.97
C ASP A 94 4.02 0.45 -5.03
N VAL A 95 3.75 -0.32 -3.98
CA VAL A 95 2.81 0.07 -2.93
C VAL A 95 3.30 1.32 -2.20
N LEU A 96 4.59 1.40 -1.87
CA LEU A 96 5.19 2.56 -1.19
C LEU A 96 5.20 3.81 -2.08
N LYS A 97 5.45 3.65 -3.38
CA LYS A 97 5.34 4.72 -4.37
C LYS A 97 3.89 5.21 -4.52
N CYS A 98 2.92 4.29 -4.54
CA CYS A 98 1.50 4.64 -4.52
C CYS A 98 1.15 5.47 -3.27
N MET A 99 1.64 5.08 -2.10
CA MET A 99 1.39 5.82 -0.87
C MET A 99 1.96 7.24 -0.92
N ALA A 100 3.16 7.42 -1.48
CA ALA A 100 3.82 8.71 -1.62
C ALA A 100 3.32 9.52 -2.84
N ASN A 101 2.54 8.93 -3.74
CA ASN A 101 2.11 9.56 -5.00
C ASN A 101 3.28 10.03 -5.87
N THR A 102 4.35 9.26 -5.95
CA THR A 102 5.50 9.62 -6.79
C THR A 102 5.15 9.53 -8.28
N SER A 103 5.80 10.33 -9.11
CA SER A 103 5.52 10.36 -10.56
C SER A 103 5.87 9.05 -11.28
N ASP A 104 6.68 8.20 -10.66
CA ASP A 104 7.04 6.86 -11.13
C ASP A 104 6.25 5.75 -10.44
N ALA A 105 5.20 6.10 -9.69
CA ALA A 105 4.25 5.13 -9.14
C ALA A 105 3.41 4.49 -10.25
N PRO A 106 2.86 3.29 -10.02
CA PRO A 106 1.92 2.69 -10.96
C PRO A 106 0.78 3.65 -11.34
N ALA A 107 0.45 3.71 -12.63
CA ALA A 107 -0.54 4.66 -13.16
C ALA A 107 -1.90 4.59 -12.47
N ARG A 108 -2.29 3.41 -11.93
CA ARG A 108 -3.54 3.23 -11.20
C ARG A 108 -3.68 4.06 -9.93
N CYS A 109 -2.56 4.46 -9.32
CA CYS A 109 -2.54 5.15 -8.03
C CYS A 109 -1.92 6.55 -8.09
N TYR A 110 -1.26 6.91 -9.21
CA TYR A 110 -0.69 8.24 -9.37
C TYR A 110 -1.79 9.26 -9.71
N ASN A 111 -1.81 10.38 -9.00
CA ASN A 111 -2.70 11.50 -9.26
C ASN A 111 -1.92 12.82 -9.22
N ALA A 112 -1.70 13.42 -10.38
CA ALA A 112 -0.96 14.67 -10.53
C ALA A 112 -1.65 15.89 -9.88
N GLN A 113 -2.94 15.79 -9.53
CA GLN A 113 -3.70 16.87 -8.87
C GLN A 113 -3.60 16.81 -7.34
N GLN A 114 -2.97 15.77 -6.81
CA GLN A 114 -2.76 15.57 -5.38
C GLN A 114 -1.31 15.83 -4.98
N PRO A 115 -1.02 16.11 -3.70
CA PRO A 115 0.34 16.26 -3.22
C PRO A 115 1.25 15.10 -3.64
N VAL A 116 2.39 15.43 -4.21
CA VAL A 116 3.44 14.48 -4.58
C VAL A 116 4.46 14.44 -3.46
N GLY A 117 4.63 13.29 -2.85
CA GLY A 117 5.61 13.04 -1.80
C GLY A 117 6.91 12.44 -2.33
N VAL A 118 7.63 11.75 -1.46
CA VAL A 118 8.92 11.13 -1.79
C VAL A 118 8.93 9.69 -1.33
N TYR A 119 9.41 8.81 -2.19
CA TYR A 119 9.81 7.46 -1.85
C TYR A 119 11.34 7.36 -1.89
N CYS A 120 11.94 6.78 -0.85
CA CYS A 120 13.36 6.43 -0.86
C CYS A 120 13.54 4.93 -0.57
N HIS A 121 14.40 4.28 -1.36
CA HIS A 121 14.74 2.87 -1.18
C HIS A 121 16.14 2.75 -0.57
N ALA A 122 16.20 2.18 0.64
CA ALA A 122 17.43 1.77 1.28
C ALA A 122 17.61 0.25 1.08
N ALA A 123 18.43 -0.16 0.13
CA ALA A 123 18.69 -1.57 -0.14
C ALA A 123 19.43 -2.24 1.04
N THR A 124 20.25 -1.48 1.74
CA THR A 124 21.06 -1.90 2.89
C THR A 124 20.95 -0.90 4.03
N ALA A 125 21.46 -1.26 5.20
CA ALA A 125 21.53 -0.34 6.34
C ALA A 125 22.39 0.91 6.06
N ALA A 126 23.39 0.81 5.18
CA ALA A 126 24.23 1.95 4.79
C ALA A 126 23.44 3.03 4.01
N ASP A 127 22.38 2.62 3.29
CA ASP A 127 21.55 3.52 2.48
C ASP A 127 20.49 4.26 3.32
N LEU A 128 20.31 3.89 4.58
CA LEU A 128 19.30 4.52 5.46
C LEU A 128 19.59 6.00 5.69
N LYS A 129 20.86 6.36 5.98
CA LYS A 129 21.24 7.75 6.25
C LYS A 129 20.94 8.65 5.04
N PRO A 130 21.39 8.36 3.81
CA PRO A 130 21.03 9.13 2.63
C PRO A 130 19.51 9.24 2.40
N CYS A 131 18.77 8.17 2.68
CA CYS A 131 17.31 8.19 2.57
C CYS A 131 16.68 9.17 3.57
N TYR A 132 17.09 9.16 4.84
CA TYR A 132 16.59 10.11 5.83
C TYR A 132 16.94 11.56 5.48
N GLU A 133 18.15 11.80 4.97
CA GLU A 133 18.57 13.14 4.52
C GLU A 133 17.70 13.63 3.35
N THR A 134 17.39 12.75 2.42
CA THR A 134 16.49 13.06 1.29
C THR A 134 15.08 13.42 1.78
N LEU A 135 14.50 12.60 2.66
CA LEU A 135 13.18 12.83 3.21
C LEU A 135 13.13 14.12 4.04
N ALA A 136 14.11 14.34 4.91
CA ALA A 136 14.22 15.56 5.71
C ALA A 136 14.31 16.81 4.83
N SER A 137 15.13 16.78 3.77
CA SER A 137 15.27 17.87 2.82
C SER A 137 13.96 18.18 2.08
N ALA A 138 13.18 17.13 1.75
CA ALA A 138 11.87 17.30 1.13
C ALA A 138 10.87 17.95 2.10
N ILE A 139 10.82 17.50 3.35
CA ILE A 139 9.95 18.07 4.39
C ILE A 139 10.27 19.54 4.63
N LEU A 140 11.55 19.89 4.75
CA LEU A 140 12.00 21.28 4.98
C LEU A 140 11.59 22.22 3.85
N ARG A 141 11.57 21.72 2.60
CA ARG A 141 11.12 22.53 1.44
C ARG A 141 9.62 22.79 1.43
N LEU A 142 8.83 21.97 2.10
CA LEU A 142 7.38 22.18 2.21
C LEU A 142 7.03 23.20 3.31
N ALA A 143 7.96 23.49 4.22
CA ALA A 143 7.78 24.42 5.34
C ALA A 143 8.17 25.86 4.99
N GLN A 144 8.67 26.10 3.78
CA GLN A 144 9.04 27.44 3.26
C GLN A 144 7.93 28.02 2.37
#